data_21c52114e54a9ff2ec51f3b3a934e158
#
_entry.id   21c52114e54a9ff2ec51f3b3a934e158
#
_cell.length_a   1.000
_cell.length_b   1.000
_cell.length_c   1.000
_cell.angle_alpha   90.00
_cell.angle_beta   90.00
_cell.angle_gamma   90.00
#
_symmetry.space_group_name_H-M   'P 1'
#
loop_
_entity.id
_entity.type
_entity.pdbx_description
1 polymer ?
#
loop_
_entity_poly.entity_id
_entity_poly.type
_entity_poly.pdbx_seq_one_letter_code
_entity_poly.pdbx_strand_id
1 'polypeptide(L)'
;MFVSTNTCDGKGECIKQCPTKAIRLINGKALSCLTCGLCYKNCPSNAIFINSYGGYVVDRAKCSGCGMCMYNCPIDNIKIEDGIVYGICSRCGVCEEACPSNSRIDSFRLTEEKQLEFIKSLSNALPTYKGVPHKPSETTEVTRSYFTTDYDRCIYCGRCEKYCPTGTIQ
;
A
#
# COMPACT_ATOMS: atom_id res chain seq x y z
N MET A 1 -1.69 1.24 7.46
CA MET A 1 -2.13 1.85 6.17
C MET A 1 -1.99 3.35 6.21
N PHE A 2 -2.04 4.02 5.06
CA PHE A 2 -2.14 5.49 5.01
C PHE A 2 -3.61 5.89 4.80
N VAL A 3 -4.08 6.84 5.59
CA VAL A 3 -5.44 7.36 5.54
C VAL A 3 -5.44 8.83 5.10
N SER A 4 -6.55 9.31 4.56
CA SER A 4 -6.74 10.72 4.24
C SER A 4 -7.62 11.38 5.29
N THR A 5 -7.17 12.52 5.79
CA THR A 5 -7.96 13.38 6.68
C THR A 5 -9.02 14.18 5.91
N ASN A 6 -9.82 14.93 6.63
CA ASN A 6 -10.86 15.79 6.04
C ASN A 6 -10.29 16.93 5.16
N THR A 7 -9.00 17.27 5.34
CA THR A 7 -8.29 18.28 4.54
C THR A 7 -7.84 17.77 3.17
N CYS A 8 -8.11 16.51 2.82
CA CYS A 8 -7.82 15.98 1.49
C CYS A 8 -8.67 16.68 0.43
N ASP A 9 -8.00 17.33 -0.52
CA ASP A 9 -8.60 18.08 -1.62
C ASP A 9 -8.73 17.31 -2.93
N GLY A 10 -8.33 16.03 -2.93
CA GLY A 10 -8.45 15.13 -4.08
C GLY A 10 -7.52 15.41 -5.25
N LYS A 11 -6.51 16.28 -5.12
CA LYS A 11 -5.57 16.63 -6.21
C LYS A 11 -4.81 15.43 -6.80
N GLY A 12 -4.67 14.34 -6.03
CA GLY A 12 -4.15 13.07 -6.52
C GLY A 12 -2.63 12.98 -6.64
N GLU A 13 -1.84 13.92 -6.11
CA GLU A 13 -0.37 13.84 -6.14
C GLU A 13 0.14 12.56 -5.47
N CYS A 14 -0.46 12.16 -4.35
CA CYS A 14 -0.14 10.90 -3.68
C CYS A 14 -0.39 9.65 -4.56
N ILE A 15 -1.35 9.72 -5.49
CA ILE A 15 -1.65 8.64 -6.45
C ILE A 15 -0.56 8.55 -7.51
N LYS A 16 -0.19 9.70 -8.10
CA LYS A 16 0.85 9.79 -9.14
C LYS A 16 2.20 9.30 -8.63
N GLN A 17 2.51 9.62 -7.37
CA GLN A 17 3.79 9.27 -6.75
C GLN A 17 3.81 7.86 -6.13
N CYS A 18 2.68 7.17 -6.05
CA CYS A 18 2.62 5.83 -5.46
C CYS A 18 3.30 4.79 -6.37
N PRO A 19 4.45 4.20 -5.97
CA PRO A 19 5.18 3.28 -6.83
C PRO A 19 4.45 1.96 -7.07
N THR A 20 3.58 1.56 -6.15
CA THR A 20 2.80 0.32 -6.24
C THR A 20 1.37 0.54 -6.74
N LYS A 21 1.02 1.77 -7.15
CA LYS A 21 -0.34 2.18 -7.56
C LYS A 21 -1.41 1.77 -6.53
N ALA A 22 -1.06 1.77 -5.23
CA ALA A 22 -1.93 1.28 -4.15
C ALA A 22 -2.96 2.32 -3.66
N ILE A 23 -3.10 3.45 -4.35
CA ILE A 23 -3.97 4.57 -3.97
C ILE A 23 -4.92 4.89 -5.13
N ARG A 24 -6.19 5.15 -4.80
CA ARG A 24 -7.19 5.63 -5.75
C ARG A 24 -8.07 6.71 -5.12
N LEU A 25 -8.80 7.47 -5.92
CA LEU A 25 -9.80 8.41 -5.41
C LEU A 25 -11.15 7.69 -5.24
N ILE A 26 -11.78 7.93 -4.10
CA ILE A 26 -13.17 7.54 -3.83
C ILE A 26 -13.86 8.75 -3.19
N ASN A 27 -14.95 9.18 -3.78
CA ASN A 27 -15.70 10.35 -3.33
C ASN A 27 -14.81 11.59 -3.10
N GLY A 28 -13.85 11.82 -4.01
CA GLY A 28 -12.93 12.95 -3.95
C GLY A 28 -11.81 12.83 -2.90
N LYS A 29 -11.69 11.71 -2.19
CA LYS A 29 -10.63 11.47 -1.20
C LYS A 29 -9.73 10.32 -1.62
N ALA A 30 -8.45 10.41 -1.30
CA ALA A 30 -7.48 9.37 -1.61
C ALA A 30 -7.61 8.20 -0.62
N LEU A 31 -7.96 7.03 -1.13
CA LEU A 31 -7.99 5.77 -0.39
C LEU A 31 -6.79 4.90 -0.76
N SER A 32 -6.07 4.41 0.24
CA SER A 32 -4.99 3.43 0.06
C SER A 32 -5.47 2.01 0.29
N CYS A 33 -4.64 1.05 -0.14
CA CYS A 33 -4.71 -0.33 0.33
C CYS A 33 -4.80 -0.38 1.88
N LEU A 34 -5.72 -1.20 2.39
CA LEU A 34 -5.98 -1.32 3.84
C LEU A 34 -4.87 -2.03 4.62
N THR A 35 -3.87 -2.58 3.94
CA THR A 35 -2.84 -3.43 4.54
C THR A 35 -3.40 -4.57 5.42
N CYS A 36 -4.53 -5.15 5.02
CA CYS A 36 -5.25 -6.17 5.78
C CYS A 36 -4.63 -7.57 5.71
N GLY A 37 -3.68 -7.79 4.79
CA GLY A 37 -2.95 -9.05 4.66
C GLY A 37 -3.68 -10.18 3.94
N LEU A 38 -4.90 -9.99 3.45
CA LEU A 38 -5.64 -11.06 2.74
C LEU A 38 -4.92 -11.50 1.46
N CYS A 39 -4.29 -10.57 0.73
CA CYS A 39 -3.48 -10.90 -0.44
C CYS A 39 -2.29 -11.81 -0.09
N TYR A 40 -1.64 -11.56 1.03
CA TYR A 40 -0.54 -12.37 1.55
C TYR A 40 -1.03 -13.76 1.96
N LYS A 41 -2.10 -13.84 2.78
CA LYS A 41 -2.64 -15.10 3.30
C LYS A 41 -3.16 -16.04 2.21
N ASN A 42 -3.69 -15.47 1.13
CA ASN A 42 -4.30 -16.24 0.05
C ASN A 42 -3.40 -16.39 -1.20
N CYS A 43 -2.11 -16.08 -1.10
CA CYS A 43 -1.18 -16.25 -2.21
C CYS A 43 -0.69 -17.71 -2.28
N PRO A 44 -1.10 -18.52 -3.29
CA PRO A 44 -0.74 -19.93 -3.33
C PRO A 44 0.73 -20.18 -3.62
N SER A 45 1.42 -19.22 -4.26
CA SER A 45 2.85 -19.30 -4.55
C SER A 45 3.73 -18.65 -3.47
N ASN A 46 3.14 -18.16 -2.36
CA ASN A 46 3.84 -17.42 -1.32
C ASN A 46 4.70 -16.26 -1.87
N ALA A 47 4.25 -15.65 -2.97
CA ALA A 47 4.95 -14.56 -3.63
C ALA A 47 4.76 -13.20 -2.94
N ILE A 48 3.91 -13.10 -1.94
CA ILE A 48 3.68 -11.85 -1.21
C ILE A 48 4.26 -12.01 0.19
N PHE A 49 5.08 -11.08 0.62
CA PHE A 49 5.71 -11.09 1.93
C PHE A 49 5.53 -9.75 2.65
N ILE A 50 5.79 -9.73 3.95
CA ILE A 50 5.71 -8.53 4.80
C ILE A 50 7.12 -7.95 4.90
N ASN A 51 7.28 -6.67 4.57
CA ASN A 51 8.54 -5.96 4.74
C ASN A 51 8.68 -5.38 6.17
N SER A 52 9.85 -4.84 6.50
CA SER A 52 10.16 -4.25 7.81
C SER A 52 9.25 -3.07 8.22
N TYR A 53 8.54 -2.46 7.26
CA TYR A 53 7.56 -1.39 7.52
C TYR A 53 6.16 -1.92 7.81
N GLY A 54 5.96 -3.24 7.83
CA GLY A 54 4.64 -3.86 7.96
C GLY A 54 3.75 -3.67 6.73
N GLY A 55 4.36 -3.37 5.58
CA GLY A 55 3.71 -3.35 4.28
C GLY A 55 3.85 -4.68 3.56
N TYR A 56 3.09 -4.86 2.50
CA TYR A 56 3.14 -6.08 1.69
C TYR A 56 3.83 -5.82 0.36
N VAL A 57 4.69 -6.74 -0.04
CA VAL A 57 5.49 -6.65 -1.26
C VAL A 57 5.33 -7.93 -2.06
N VAL A 58 5.31 -7.81 -3.37
CA VAL A 58 5.22 -8.95 -4.30
C VAL A 58 6.61 -9.30 -4.81
N ASP A 59 7.05 -10.52 -4.53
CA ASP A 59 8.21 -11.12 -5.18
C ASP A 59 7.80 -11.53 -6.60
N ARG A 60 8.29 -10.80 -7.57
CA ARG A 60 7.95 -11.01 -8.99
C ARG A 60 8.45 -12.33 -9.54
N ALA A 61 9.56 -12.83 -9.02
CA ALA A 61 10.12 -14.11 -9.45
C ALA A 61 9.25 -15.31 -9.02
N LYS A 62 8.54 -15.17 -7.90
CA LYS A 62 7.62 -16.20 -7.38
C LYS A 62 6.19 -16.03 -7.84
N CYS A 63 5.82 -14.83 -8.31
CA CYS A 63 4.43 -14.51 -8.66
C CYS A 63 4.01 -15.21 -9.95
N SER A 64 3.03 -16.09 -9.87
CA SER A 64 2.45 -16.80 -11.03
C SER A 64 1.38 -16.01 -11.78
N GLY A 65 1.01 -14.81 -11.33
CA GLY A 65 -0.07 -14.02 -11.95
C GLY A 65 -1.49 -14.60 -11.77
N CYS A 66 -1.69 -15.54 -10.86
CA CYS A 66 -2.95 -16.29 -10.71
C CYS A 66 -4.20 -15.48 -10.31
N GLY A 67 -4.05 -14.23 -9.90
CA GLY A 67 -5.17 -13.34 -9.54
C GLY A 67 -5.80 -13.57 -8.17
N MET A 68 -5.38 -14.56 -7.38
CA MET A 68 -5.99 -14.85 -6.07
C MET A 68 -5.92 -13.66 -5.11
N CYS A 69 -4.86 -12.87 -5.14
CA CYS A 69 -4.74 -11.64 -4.35
C CYS A 69 -5.78 -10.58 -4.76
N MET A 70 -6.09 -10.46 -6.05
CA MET A 70 -7.11 -9.57 -6.58
C MET A 70 -8.51 -10.01 -6.14
N TYR A 71 -8.82 -11.30 -6.30
CA TYR A 71 -10.11 -11.86 -5.91
C TYR A 71 -10.41 -11.70 -4.41
N ASN A 72 -9.39 -11.82 -3.56
CA ASN A 72 -9.52 -11.69 -2.10
C ASN A 72 -9.36 -10.26 -1.59
N CYS A 73 -9.18 -9.26 -2.45
CA CYS A 73 -9.06 -7.87 -2.01
C CYS A 73 -10.43 -7.31 -1.59
N PRO A 74 -10.63 -6.92 -0.31
CA PRO A 74 -11.95 -6.49 0.17
C PRO A 74 -12.40 -5.13 -0.37
N ILE A 75 -11.50 -4.39 -0.99
CA ILE A 75 -11.77 -3.07 -1.57
C ILE A 75 -11.48 -3.02 -3.08
N ASP A 76 -11.27 -4.16 -3.74
CA ASP A 76 -10.95 -4.26 -5.18
C ASP A 76 -9.81 -3.33 -5.62
N ASN A 77 -8.79 -3.19 -4.78
CA ASN A 77 -7.67 -2.27 -5.04
C ASN A 77 -6.55 -2.90 -5.87
N ILE A 78 -6.51 -4.24 -5.94
CA ILE A 78 -5.43 -4.97 -6.62
C ILE A 78 -5.78 -5.15 -8.09
N LYS A 79 -4.79 -4.91 -8.95
CA LYS A 79 -4.87 -5.10 -10.41
C LYS A 79 -3.64 -5.85 -10.88
N ILE A 80 -3.79 -6.55 -11.99
CA ILE A 80 -2.68 -7.20 -12.70
C ILE A 80 -2.63 -6.56 -14.09
N GLU A 81 -1.50 -5.91 -14.40
CA GLU A 81 -1.22 -5.27 -15.67
C GLU A 81 0.10 -5.83 -16.18
N ASP A 82 0.14 -6.39 -17.38
CA ASP A 82 1.33 -7.01 -18.00
C ASP A 82 2.04 -8.03 -17.10
N GLY A 83 1.28 -8.85 -16.37
CA GLY A 83 1.79 -9.84 -15.42
C GLY A 83 2.30 -9.25 -14.09
N ILE A 84 2.21 -7.95 -13.91
CA ILE A 84 2.65 -7.24 -12.69
C ILE A 84 1.46 -6.94 -11.79
N VAL A 85 1.57 -7.32 -10.52
CA VAL A 85 0.56 -7.02 -9.51
C VAL A 85 0.77 -5.61 -8.96
N TYR A 86 -0.26 -4.78 -9.06
CA TYR A 86 -0.35 -3.45 -8.47
C TYR A 86 -1.45 -3.38 -7.41
N GLY A 87 -1.49 -2.28 -6.65
CA GLY A 87 -2.56 -2.04 -5.68
C GLY A 87 -2.25 -2.50 -4.25
N ILE A 88 -1.08 -3.12 -4.01
CA ILE A 88 -0.65 -3.57 -2.69
C ILE A 88 0.27 -2.51 -2.08
N CYS A 89 0.00 -2.08 -0.85
CA CYS A 89 0.77 -1.04 -0.17
C CYS A 89 1.98 -1.62 0.55
N SER A 90 3.18 -1.19 0.17
CA SER A 90 4.45 -1.51 0.83
C SER A 90 4.77 -0.63 2.05
N ARG A 91 3.91 0.33 2.37
CA ARG A 91 4.09 1.32 3.45
C ARG A 91 5.38 2.16 3.34
N CYS A 92 5.82 2.45 2.13
CA CYS A 92 7.05 3.23 1.88
C CYS A 92 6.97 4.72 2.31
N GLY A 93 5.77 5.27 2.56
CA GLY A 93 5.57 6.64 3.05
C GLY A 93 5.57 7.74 1.97
N VAL A 94 5.94 7.46 0.73
CA VAL A 94 6.01 8.45 -0.36
C VAL A 94 4.71 9.25 -0.53
N CYS A 95 3.56 8.62 -0.31
CA CYS A 95 2.27 9.29 -0.45
C CYS A 95 2.00 10.35 0.63
N GLU A 96 2.57 10.20 1.82
CA GLU A 96 2.49 11.19 2.90
C GLU A 96 3.37 12.39 2.57
N GLU A 97 4.58 12.16 2.09
CA GLU A 97 5.53 13.21 1.70
C GLU A 97 5.06 13.98 0.45
N ALA A 98 4.46 13.28 -0.50
CA ALA A 98 3.97 13.90 -1.73
C ALA A 98 2.64 14.64 -1.56
N CYS A 99 2.05 14.66 -0.37
CA CYS A 99 0.75 15.28 -0.15
C CYS A 99 0.88 16.79 0.14
N PRO A 100 0.50 17.69 -0.76
CA PRO A 100 0.69 19.13 -0.59
C PRO A 100 -0.19 19.72 0.53
N SER A 101 -1.30 19.07 0.87
CA SER A 101 -2.20 19.48 1.95
C SER A 101 -1.91 18.80 3.29
N ASN A 102 -0.82 18.01 3.39
CA ASN A 102 -0.48 17.21 4.55
C ASN A 102 -1.66 16.35 5.09
N SER A 103 -2.57 16.00 4.20
CA SER A 103 -3.78 15.24 4.55
C SER A 103 -3.57 13.73 4.62
N ARG A 104 -2.40 13.23 4.20
CA ARG A 104 -2.05 11.80 4.24
C ARG A 104 -1.31 11.49 5.54
N ILE A 105 -1.85 10.57 6.34
CA ILE A 105 -1.30 10.20 7.64
C ILE A 105 -1.18 8.69 7.72
N ASP A 106 -0.09 8.18 8.31
CA ASP A 106 0.02 6.77 8.65
C ASP A 106 -0.96 6.43 9.78
N SER A 107 -1.83 5.45 9.58
CA SER A 107 -2.84 5.03 10.54
C SER A 107 -2.27 4.57 11.90
N PHE A 108 -1.02 4.15 11.95
CA PHE A 108 -0.35 3.83 13.23
C PHE A 108 -0.12 5.04 14.13
N ARG A 109 -0.21 6.25 13.57
CA ARG A 109 -0.18 7.50 14.36
C ARG A 109 -1.56 7.92 14.86
N LEU A 110 -2.61 7.20 14.47
CA LEU A 110 -3.99 7.45 14.93
C LEU A 110 -4.28 6.59 16.14
N THR A 111 -5.09 7.12 17.06
CA THR A 111 -5.66 6.32 18.15
C THR A 111 -6.54 5.19 17.61
N GLU A 112 -6.70 4.10 18.36
CA GLU A 112 -7.55 2.97 17.97
C GLU A 112 -8.98 3.41 17.61
N GLU A 113 -9.54 4.34 18.38
CA GLU A 113 -10.88 4.91 18.16
C GLU A 113 -11.00 5.56 16.77
N LYS A 114 -10.02 6.40 16.37
CA LYS A 114 -9.99 7.05 15.06
C LYS A 114 -9.76 6.06 13.92
N GLN A 115 -9.00 4.98 14.17
CA GLN A 115 -8.85 3.90 13.20
C GLN A 115 -10.18 3.18 12.97
N LEU A 116 -10.94 2.89 14.02
CA LEU A 116 -12.25 2.26 13.94
C LEU A 116 -13.29 3.16 13.26
N GLU A 117 -13.30 4.45 13.54
CA GLU A 117 -14.15 5.42 12.83
C GLU A 117 -13.85 5.41 11.32
N PHE A 118 -12.58 5.42 10.95
CA PHE A 118 -12.19 5.36 9.54
C PHE A 118 -12.67 4.07 8.87
N ILE A 119 -12.50 2.91 9.53
CA ILE A 119 -12.97 1.62 9.01
C ILE A 119 -14.49 1.60 8.85
N LYS A 120 -15.24 2.14 9.81
CA LYS A 120 -16.71 2.28 9.70
C LYS A 120 -17.12 3.18 8.54
N SER A 121 -16.40 4.28 8.32
CA SER A 121 -16.65 5.18 7.19
C SER A 121 -16.42 4.51 5.84
N LEU A 122 -15.44 3.60 5.76
CA LEU A 122 -15.18 2.79 4.57
C LEU A 122 -16.31 1.81 4.25
N SER A 123 -16.92 1.19 5.25
CA SER A 123 -18.05 0.28 5.06
C SER A 123 -19.23 0.96 4.36
N ASN A 124 -19.43 2.25 4.65
CA ASN A 124 -20.49 3.06 4.03
C ASN A 124 -20.10 3.57 2.63
N ALA A 125 -18.81 3.76 2.35
CA ALA A 125 -18.32 4.35 1.10
C ALA A 125 -17.97 3.30 0.02
N LEU A 126 -17.76 2.04 0.41
CA LEU A 126 -17.31 0.97 -0.47
C LEU A 126 -18.29 -0.20 -0.46
N PRO A 127 -19.13 -0.36 -1.50
CA PRO A 127 -20.08 -1.47 -1.61
C PRO A 127 -19.42 -2.86 -1.57
N THR A 128 -18.16 -2.95 -1.97
CA THR A 128 -17.36 -4.18 -2.01
C THR A 128 -16.61 -4.47 -0.71
N TYR A 129 -16.71 -3.59 0.29
CA TYR A 129 -16.00 -3.77 1.56
C TYR A 129 -16.59 -4.94 2.36
N LYS A 130 -15.82 -6.01 2.48
CA LYS A 130 -16.23 -7.28 3.11
C LYS A 130 -15.96 -7.35 4.62
N GLY A 131 -15.69 -6.20 5.26
CA GLY A 131 -15.49 -6.15 6.72
C GLY A 131 -14.30 -6.96 7.21
N VAL A 132 -13.07 -6.55 6.90
CA VAL A 132 -11.86 -7.23 7.39
C VAL A 132 -11.50 -6.71 8.77
N PRO A 133 -11.38 -7.58 9.80
CA PRO A 133 -10.90 -7.15 11.10
C PRO A 133 -9.45 -6.66 10.95
N HIS A 134 -9.24 -5.38 11.23
CA HIS A 134 -7.92 -4.79 11.26
C HIS A 134 -7.30 -5.06 12.62
N LYS A 135 -6.34 -5.97 12.70
CA LYS A 135 -5.40 -6.01 13.81
C LYS A 135 -4.23 -5.11 13.46
N PRO A 136 -3.89 -4.09 14.26
CA PRO A 136 -2.64 -3.38 14.11
C PRO A 136 -1.51 -4.42 14.15
N SER A 137 -0.65 -4.44 13.14
CA SER A 137 0.59 -5.20 13.27
C SER A 137 1.43 -4.51 14.34
N GLU A 138 1.92 -5.23 15.31
CA GLU A 138 2.90 -4.78 16.29
C GLU A 138 4.19 -4.45 15.51
N THR A 139 4.31 -3.22 15.04
CA THR A 139 5.52 -2.77 14.37
C THR A 139 6.05 -1.55 15.09
N THR A 140 7.24 -1.74 15.64
CA THR A 140 8.13 -0.72 16.19
C THR A 140 8.28 0.48 15.24
N GLU A 141 8.53 1.66 15.81
CA GLU A 141 8.87 2.88 15.07
C GLU A 141 9.93 2.60 14.00
N VAL A 142 9.60 2.92 12.76
CA VAL A 142 10.48 2.73 11.63
C VAL A 142 11.10 4.07 11.26
N THR A 143 12.38 4.20 11.50
CA THR A 143 13.20 5.30 10.97
C THR A 143 13.36 5.11 9.46
N ARG A 144 12.92 6.09 8.68
CA ARG A 144 13.04 6.08 7.21
C ARG A 144 14.47 6.37 6.79
N SER A 145 15.07 5.45 6.03
CA SER A 145 16.34 5.67 5.37
C SER A 145 16.18 5.43 3.87
N TYR A 146 16.37 6.47 3.08
CA TYR A 146 16.10 6.45 1.62
C TYR A 146 17.21 5.85 0.77
N PHE A 147 18.39 5.54 1.33
CA PHE A 147 19.60 5.29 0.56
C PHE A 147 20.32 3.98 0.82
N THR A 148 19.71 3.03 1.51
CA THR A 148 20.31 1.71 1.66
C THR A 148 19.59 0.69 0.81
N THR A 149 20.31 -0.05 -0.01
CA THR A 149 19.86 -1.29 -0.67
C THR A 149 19.63 -2.37 0.40
N ASP A 150 18.79 -2.09 1.35
CA ASP A 150 18.28 -3.06 2.29
C ASP A 150 17.19 -3.84 1.58
N TYR A 151 17.47 -5.07 1.19
CA TYR A 151 16.51 -5.92 0.49
C TYR A 151 15.21 -6.11 1.27
N ASP A 152 15.24 -6.05 2.59
CA ASP A 152 14.05 -6.10 3.43
C ASP A 152 13.17 -4.86 3.29
N ARG A 153 13.72 -3.77 2.80
CA ARG A 153 13.03 -2.51 2.55
C ARG A 153 12.69 -2.27 1.08
N CYS A 154 13.24 -3.07 0.19
CA CYS A 154 13.01 -2.94 -1.23
C CYS A 154 11.55 -3.29 -1.56
N ILE A 155 10.84 -2.35 -2.19
CA ILE A 155 9.46 -2.57 -2.65
C ILE A 155 9.39 -3.11 -4.09
N TYR A 156 10.53 -3.44 -4.66
CA TYR A 156 10.67 -3.97 -6.03
C TYR A 156 9.95 -3.12 -7.10
N CYS A 157 9.92 -1.81 -6.93
CA CYS A 157 9.23 -0.90 -7.87
C CYS A 157 9.97 -0.68 -9.20
N GLY A 158 11.20 -1.15 -9.34
CA GLY A 158 12.04 -1.02 -10.55
C GLY A 158 12.57 0.40 -10.83
N ARG A 159 12.32 1.37 -9.94
CA ARG A 159 12.77 2.76 -10.17
C ARG A 159 14.29 2.90 -10.13
N CYS A 160 14.96 2.20 -9.21
CA CYS A 160 16.41 2.22 -9.11
C CYS A 160 17.08 1.68 -10.38
N GLU A 161 16.55 0.61 -10.97
CA GLU A 161 17.01 0.05 -12.23
C GLU A 161 16.87 1.07 -13.36
N LYS A 162 15.69 1.67 -13.51
CA LYS A 162 15.39 2.65 -14.55
C LYS A 162 16.21 3.94 -14.46
N TYR A 163 16.52 4.39 -13.25
CA TYR A 163 17.21 5.67 -13.01
C TYR A 163 18.64 5.52 -12.50
N CYS A 164 19.20 4.32 -12.48
CA CYS A 164 20.59 4.09 -12.11
C CYS A 164 21.52 4.66 -13.19
N PRO A 165 22.31 5.71 -12.91
CA PRO A 165 23.15 6.35 -13.91
C PRO A 165 24.31 5.47 -14.38
N THR A 166 24.67 4.43 -13.61
CA THR A 166 25.76 3.50 -13.90
C THR A 166 25.27 2.16 -14.44
N GLY A 167 23.96 1.91 -14.47
CA GLY A 167 23.38 0.64 -14.90
C GLY A 167 23.78 -0.58 -14.05
N THR A 168 24.27 -0.34 -12.82
CA THR A 168 24.77 -1.42 -11.93
C THR A 168 23.66 -2.10 -11.13
N ILE A 169 22.44 -1.60 -11.20
CA ILE A 169 21.27 -2.20 -10.56
C ILE A 169 20.44 -2.90 -11.63
N GLN A 170 20.40 -4.21 -11.58
CA GLN A 170 19.61 -5.09 -12.45
C GLN A 170 18.49 -5.76 -11.66
#